data_42ee583ca94e57c6db4660b6d0afbe32
#
_entry.id   42ee583ca94e57c6db4660b6d0afbe32
#
_cell.length_a   1.000
_cell.length_b   1.000
_cell.length_c   1.000
_cell.angle_alpha   90.00
_cell.angle_beta   90.00
_cell.angle_gamma   90.00
#
_symmetry.space_group_name_H-M   'P 1'
#
loop_
_entity.id
_entity.type
_entity.pdbx_description
1 polymer ?
#
loop_
_entity_poly.entity_id
_entity_poly.type
_entity_poly.pdbx_seq_one_letter_code
_entity_poly.pdbx_strand_id
1 'polypeptide(L)'
;MDKAQVFNNLNSEFDLIIKLKSIQKYDLLKEKTLVQLDGYYKFRLEKLENPFIVNMWHDNPKSIDAIKVDKVKVNQIKTILRDMYFKYNTKKKKTKENLEIEKLLKARENNLDFDKELSEMICGDNENFPYRTSYHLTDFFNKLGYNFMHSNETRKTWVEDKLKELSIKDIHLILSNSNGLFGKKYFKKFVDENNSDCSYAEIDFNSFYNNAQKVFEDFIKDSIEEKDGFNLSLVLDLNVNIELLFDNEAKTTDDKLNSLIEEAKKRFLSNDKQVGLEKLWDAYERLKTYYYNDKKKISLEKVIKKISENFDTDLINDEFKMLTDIGNNYRIRHHETNRKELSNKHINYFFFRMLSLIDLYLMYYNEIEEEI
;
A
#
# COMPACT_ATOMS: atom_id res chain seq x y z
N MET A 1 24.94 -16.80 -5.14
CA MET A 1 25.26 -15.41 -5.53
C MET A 1 24.74 -14.49 -4.43
N ASP A 2 25.47 -13.48 -4.00
CA ASP A 2 24.99 -12.52 -2.99
C ASP A 2 23.78 -11.79 -3.58
N LYS A 3 22.68 -11.70 -2.82
CA LYS A 3 21.40 -11.12 -3.28
C LYS A 3 21.57 -9.66 -3.71
N ALA A 4 22.44 -8.90 -3.05
CA ALA A 4 22.80 -7.55 -3.49
C ALA A 4 23.44 -7.55 -4.89
N GLN A 5 24.35 -8.49 -5.16
CA GLN A 5 24.99 -8.60 -6.46
C GLN A 5 23.98 -8.93 -7.57
N VAL A 6 22.92 -9.70 -7.27
CA VAL A 6 21.84 -9.96 -8.24
C VAL A 6 21.19 -8.66 -8.70
N PHE A 7 20.83 -7.76 -7.77
CA PHE A 7 20.21 -6.48 -8.13
C PHE A 7 21.14 -5.54 -8.88
N ASN A 8 22.44 -5.54 -8.55
CA ASN A 8 23.43 -4.77 -9.29
C ASN A 8 23.58 -5.28 -10.73
N ASN A 9 23.60 -6.59 -10.92
CA ASN A 9 23.65 -7.21 -12.25
C ASN A 9 22.39 -6.91 -13.07
N LEU A 10 21.19 -7.03 -12.44
CA LEU A 10 19.92 -6.68 -13.09
C LEU A 10 19.91 -5.21 -13.53
N ASN A 11 20.41 -4.28 -12.71
CA ASN A 11 20.52 -2.88 -13.10
C ASN A 11 21.39 -2.70 -14.37
N SER A 12 22.52 -3.38 -14.43
CA SER A 12 23.41 -3.36 -15.60
C SER A 12 22.76 -4.00 -16.84
N GLU A 13 21.99 -5.08 -16.66
CA GLU A 13 21.24 -5.72 -17.74
C GLU A 13 20.15 -4.77 -18.30
N PHE A 14 19.43 -4.05 -17.45
CA PHE A 14 18.44 -3.02 -17.87
C PHE A 14 19.12 -1.89 -18.64
N ASP A 15 20.25 -1.37 -18.16
CA ASP A 15 21.00 -0.33 -18.87
C ASP A 15 21.41 -0.78 -20.27
N LEU A 16 21.84 -2.04 -20.43
CA LEU A 16 22.19 -2.60 -21.72
C LEU A 16 20.97 -2.71 -22.65
N ILE A 17 19.84 -3.24 -22.15
CA ILE A 17 18.62 -3.39 -22.95
C ILE A 17 18.08 -2.03 -23.40
N ILE A 18 18.10 -1.03 -22.52
CA ILE A 18 17.68 0.33 -22.84
C ILE A 18 18.59 0.95 -23.92
N LYS A 19 19.91 0.77 -23.80
CA LYS A 19 20.87 1.22 -24.81
C LYS A 19 20.64 0.54 -26.16
N LEU A 20 20.34 -0.74 -26.17
CA LEU A 20 20.04 -1.52 -27.37
C LEU A 20 18.64 -1.34 -27.91
N LYS A 21 17.74 -0.63 -27.16
CA LYS A 21 16.32 -0.44 -27.47
C LYS A 21 15.58 -1.76 -27.74
N SER A 22 15.87 -2.81 -26.96
CA SER A 22 15.36 -4.16 -27.18
C SER A 22 14.12 -4.44 -26.32
N ILE A 23 12.92 -4.31 -26.95
CA ILE A 23 11.63 -4.53 -26.28
C ILE A 23 11.48 -5.98 -25.82
N GLN A 24 11.77 -6.96 -26.67
CA GLN A 24 11.63 -8.38 -26.34
C GLN A 24 12.48 -8.81 -25.14
N LYS A 25 13.73 -8.29 -25.06
CA LYS A 25 14.61 -8.57 -23.92
C LYS A 25 14.14 -7.87 -22.64
N TYR A 26 13.45 -6.73 -22.77
CA TYR A 26 12.89 -6.01 -21.64
C TYR A 26 11.85 -6.86 -20.90
N ASP A 27 10.88 -7.44 -21.60
CA ASP A 27 9.82 -8.24 -20.99
C ASP A 27 10.39 -9.43 -20.20
N LEU A 28 11.33 -10.16 -20.81
CA LEU A 28 12.03 -11.27 -20.14
C LEU A 28 12.81 -10.81 -18.90
N LEU A 29 13.46 -9.64 -18.96
CA LEU A 29 14.22 -9.11 -17.84
C LEU A 29 13.29 -8.58 -16.74
N LYS A 30 12.13 -7.99 -17.10
CA LYS A 30 11.11 -7.58 -16.16
C LYS A 30 10.56 -8.78 -15.37
N GLU A 31 10.18 -9.86 -16.04
CA GLU A 31 9.74 -11.12 -15.41
C GLU A 31 10.82 -11.69 -14.48
N LYS A 32 12.05 -11.81 -14.94
CA LYS A 32 13.19 -12.27 -14.13
C LYS A 32 13.39 -11.42 -12.87
N THR A 33 13.15 -10.12 -12.97
CA THR A 33 13.28 -9.19 -11.85
C THR A 33 12.13 -9.32 -10.88
N LEU A 34 10.90 -9.47 -11.36
CA LEU A 34 9.69 -9.64 -10.53
C LEU A 34 9.79 -10.83 -9.58
N VAL A 35 10.43 -11.93 -10.01
CA VAL A 35 10.67 -13.12 -9.17
C VAL A 35 11.61 -12.81 -7.99
N GLN A 36 12.46 -11.77 -8.09
CA GLN A 36 13.39 -11.38 -7.03
C GLN A 36 12.82 -10.36 -6.05
N LEU A 37 11.66 -9.76 -6.37
CA LEU A 37 11.04 -8.67 -5.63
C LEU A 37 9.83 -9.16 -4.84
N ASP A 38 9.60 -8.55 -3.67
CA ASP A 38 8.44 -8.78 -2.83
C ASP A 38 7.75 -7.45 -2.48
N GLY A 39 6.48 -7.52 -2.08
CA GLY A 39 5.71 -6.40 -1.52
C GLY A 39 5.66 -5.18 -2.44
N TYR A 40 5.83 -3.99 -1.86
CA TYR A 40 5.75 -2.69 -2.53
C TYR A 40 6.57 -2.59 -3.82
N TYR A 41 7.82 -3.07 -3.82
CA TYR A 41 8.70 -2.95 -5.00
C TYR A 41 8.30 -3.90 -6.13
N LYS A 42 7.74 -5.07 -5.79
CA LYS A 42 7.13 -5.96 -6.79
C LYS A 42 5.94 -5.27 -7.43
N PHE A 43 5.00 -4.77 -6.61
CA PHE A 43 3.84 -4.01 -7.07
C PHE A 43 4.24 -2.82 -7.96
N ARG A 44 5.22 -2.00 -7.55
CA ARG A 44 5.69 -0.88 -8.37
C ARG A 44 6.17 -1.32 -9.74
N LEU A 45 6.96 -2.39 -9.83
CA LEU A 45 7.49 -2.87 -11.10
C LEU A 45 6.38 -3.49 -11.97
N GLU A 46 5.41 -4.18 -11.38
CA GLU A 46 4.24 -4.72 -12.10
C GLU A 46 3.41 -3.63 -12.76
N LYS A 47 3.07 -2.58 -12.01
CA LYS A 47 2.28 -1.43 -12.49
C LYS A 47 3.05 -0.54 -13.47
N LEU A 48 4.38 -0.65 -13.52
CA LEU A 48 5.17 0.17 -14.42
C LEU A 48 4.98 -0.29 -15.87
N GLU A 49 4.43 0.62 -16.68
CA GLU A 49 4.31 0.41 -18.11
C GLU A 49 5.67 0.24 -18.79
N ASN A 50 5.66 -0.36 -19.97
CA ASN A 50 6.86 -0.51 -20.78
C ASN A 50 7.52 0.86 -21.06
N PRO A 51 8.83 1.03 -20.80
CA PRO A 51 9.54 2.29 -21.04
C PRO A 51 9.86 2.55 -22.52
N PHE A 52 9.56 1.62 -23.41
CA PHE A 52 9.76 1.80 -24.84
C PHE A 52 8.46 2.30 -25.50
N ILE A 53 8.58 3.42 -26.20
CA ILE A 53 7.49 4.03 -26.98
C ILE A 53 7.82 3.83 -28.45
N VAL A 54 6.92 3.17 -29.18
CA VAL A 54 7.04 3.04 -30.63
C VAL A 54 6.41 4.27 -31.29
N ASN A 55 7.19 5.00 -32.08
CA ASN A 55 6.67 6.13 -32.83
C ASN A 55 5.84 5.62 -34.02
N MET A 56 4.52 5.75 -33.90
CA MET A 56 3.56 5.29 -34.93
C MET A 56 3.61 6.08 -36.24
N TRP A 57 4.27 7.24 -36.24
CA TRP A 57 4.45 8.09 -37.41
C TRP A 57 5.71 7.75 -38.21
N HIS A 58 6.45 6.74 -37.81
CA HIS A 58 7.65 6.29 -38.51
C HIS A 58 7.28 5.32 -39.63
N ASP A 59 7.82 5.50 -40.82
CA ASP A 59 7.55 4.66 -41.99
C ASP A 59 7.81 3.15 -41.74
N ASN A 60 8.74 2.83 -40.84
CA ASN A 60 9.00 1.49 -40.39
C ASN A 60 8.97 1.40 -38.85
N PRO A 61 7.81 1.11 -38.23
CA PRO A 61 7.68 1.05 -36.78
C PRO A 61 8.52 -0.08 -36.13
N LYS A 62 9.01 -1.05 -36.90
CA LYS A 62 9.89 -2.12 -36.41
C LYS A 62 11.38 -1.73 -36.43
N SER A 63 11.73 -0.58 -37.00
CA SER A 63 13.11 -0.11 -36.99
C SER A 63 13.52 0.35 -35.57
N ILE A 64 14.77 0.21 -35.23
CA ILE A 64 15.32 0.63 -33.93
C ILE A 64 15.18 2.15 -33.72
N ASP A 65 15.16 2.92 -34.81
CA ASP A 65 15.06 4.38 -34.80
C ASP A 65 13.62 4.84 -34.48
N ALA A 66 12.61 3.98 -34.71
CA ALA A 66 11.23 4.24 -34.34
C ALA A 66 10.98 4.11 -32.82
N ILE A 67 11.93 3.53 -32.06
CA ILE A 67 11.78 3.27 -30.64
C ILE A 67 12.37 4.44 -29.83
N LYS A 68 11.51 5.08 -29.03
CA LYS A 68 11.88 6.11 -28.05
C LYS A 68 11.85 5.53 -26.63
N VAL A 69 12.82 5.91 -25.81
CA VAL A 69 12.90 5.45 -24.42
C VAL A 69 12.36 6.52 -23.48
N ASP A 70 11.39 6.15 -22.64
CA ASP A 70 10.85 7.01 -21.57
C ASP A 70 11.82 7.01 -20.37
N LYS A 71 12.50 8.15 -20.19
CA LYS A 71 13.51 8.31 -19.13
C LYS A 71 12.93 8.21 -17.72
N VAL A 72 11.69 8.66 -17.53
CA VAL A 72 11.02 8.64 -16.22
C VAL A 72 10.80 7.19 -15.77
N LYS A 73 10.21 6.37 -16.65
CA LYS A 73 10.00 4.94 -16.37
C LYS A 73 11.31 4.18 -16.15
N VAL A 74 12.35 4.52 -16.91
CA VAL A 74 13.72 3.96 -16.70
C VAL A 74 14.24 4.32 -15.30
N ASN A 75 14.10 5.57 -14.88
CA ASN A 75 14.55 6.00 -13.56
C ASN A 75 13.79 5.27 -12.44
N GLN A 76 12.50 5.01 -12.61
CA GLN A 76 11.72 4.23 -11.65
C GLN A 76 12.22 2.78 -11.53
N ILE A 77 12.55 2.11 -12.64
CA ILE A 77 13.18 0.77 -12.60
C ILE A 77 14.50 0.82 -11.85
N LYS A 78 15.37 1.77 -12.18
CA LYS A 78 16.67 1.93 -11.53
C LYS A 78 16.56 2.21 -10.04
N THR A 79 15.54 2.96 -9.63
CA THR A 79 15.26 3.24 -8.23
C THR A 79 14.94 1.96 -7.48
N ILE A 80 14.03 1.13 -7.99
CA ILE A 80 13.68 -0.16 -7.40
C ILE A 80 14.95 -1.02 -7.21
N LEU A 81 15.77 -1.15 -8.23
CA LEU A 81 16.98 -1.98 -8.19
C LEU A 81 18.03 -1.42 -7.22
N ARG A 82 18.18 -0.09 -7.11
CA ARG A 82 19.09 0.57 -6.16
C ARG A 82 18.64 0.38 -4.72
N ASP A 83 17.35 0.50 -4.45
CA ASP A 83 16.79 0.29 -3.12
C ASP A 83 16.99 -1.16 -2.67
N MET A 84 16.75 -2.12 -3.58
CA MET A 84 17.00 -3.54 -3.29
C MET A 84 18.49 -3.84 -3.12
N TYR A 85 19.34 -3.28 -3.93
CA TYR A 85 20.80 -3.40 -3.73
C TYR A 85 21.20 -2.87 -2.33
N PHE A 86 20.69 -1.69 -1.95
CA PHE A 86 20.94 -1.12 -0.64
C PHE A 86 20.46 -2.06 0.47
N LYS A 87 19.22 -2.51 0.42
CA LYS A 87 18.60 -3.43 1.41
C LYS A 87 19.46 -4.66 1.71
N TYR A 88 20.03 -5.27 0.67
CA TYR A 88 20.79 -6.51 0.83
C TYR A 88 22.29 -6.28 1.08
N ASN A 89 22.82 -5.10 0.79
CA ASN A 89 24.24 -4.77 0.98
C ASN A 89 24.54 -4.19 2.39
N THR A 90 23.57 -3.56 3.04
CA THR A 90 23.73 -2.86 4.34
C THR A 90 23.92 -3.78 5.54
N LYS A 91 23.64 -5.08 5.41
CA LYS A 91 23.88 -6.05 6.50
C LYS A 91 25.31 -6.03 7.09
N LYS A 92 26.26 -5.33 6.44
CA LYS A 92 27.69 -5.25 6.82
C LYS A 92 28.11 -3.98 7.58
N LYS A 93 27.31 -2.88 7.62
CA LYS A 93 27.69 -1.61 8.27
C LYS A 93 26.51 -1.01 9.05
N LYS A 94 26.50 -1.17 10.36
CA LYS A 94 25.54 -0.51 11.28
C LYS A 94 26.03 0.91 11.61
N THR A 95 25.87 1.87 10.70
CA THR A 95 25.99 3.30 11.02
C THR A 95 24.61 3.86 11.38
N LYS A 96 24.54 4.98 12.13
CA LYS A 96 23.30 5.66 12.48
C LYS A 96 22.51 6.02 11.19
N GLU A 97 23.20 6.57 10.22
CA GLU A 97 22.63 6.90 8.90
C GLU A 97 21.99 5.68 8.21
N ASN A 98 22.70 4.53 8.19
CA ASN A 98 22.16 3.32 7.58
C ASN A 98 20.91 2.81 8.31
N LEU A 99 20.82 2.97 9.63
CA LEU A 99 19.63 2.60 10.41
C LEU A 99 18.43 3.51 10.08
N GLU A 100 18.68 4.81 9.90
CA GLU A 100 17.63 5.76 9.48
C GLU A 100 17.12 5.42 8.05
N ILE A 101 18.04 5.14 7.13
CA ILE A 101 17.68 4.74 5.76
C ILE A 101 16.93 3.38 5.76
N GLU A 102 17.33 2.41 6.59
CA GLU A 102 16.61 1.13 6.72
C GLU A 102 15.18 1.32 7.23
N LYS A 103 14.97 2.24 8.19
CA LYS A 103 13.61 2.57 8.66
C LYS A 103 12.76 3.19 7.55
N LEU A 104 13.31 4.14 6.81
CA LEU A 104 12.62 4.76 5.67
C LEU A 104 12.29 3.74 4.58
N LEU A 105 13.24 2.84 4.29
CA LEU A 105 13.02 1.77 3.32
C LEU A 105 11.85 0.87 3.77
N LYS A 106 11.85 0.47 5.04
CA LYS A 106 10.80 -0.37 5.62
C LYS A 106 9.45 0.35 5.61
N ALA A 107 9.41 1.63 5.97
CA ALA A 107 8.19 2.43 5.91
C ALA A 107 7.62 2.50 4.49
N ARG A 108 8.48 2.79 3.50
CA ARG A 108 8.08 2.85 2.08
C ARG A 108 7.65 1.50 1.51
N GLU A 109 8.25 0.39 1.97
CA GLU A 109 7.84 -0.97 1.58
C GLU A 109 6.49 -1.38 2.17
N ASN A 110 6.15 -0.85 3.33
CA ASN A 110 4.97 -1.23 4.08
C ASN A 110 3.75 -0.39 3.72
N ASN A 111 3.93 0.89 3.45
CA ASN A 111 2.87 1.84 3.14
C ASN A 111 2.85 2.11 1.63
N LEU A 112 1.79 1.68 0.95
CA LEU A 112 1.62 1.89 -0.49
C LEU A 112 1.41 3.38 -0.84
N ASP A 113 0.87 4.17 0.08
CA ASP A 113 0.65 5.61 -0.06
C ASP A 113 1.85 6.46 0.43
N PHE A 114 2.98 5.84 0.82
CA PHE A 114 4.13 6.53 1.37
C PHE A 114 4.58 7.76 0.54
N ASP A 115 4.78 7.58 -0.75
CA ASP A 115 5.22 8.65 -1.65
C ASP A 115 4.15 9.75 -1.78
N LYS A 116 2.87 9.40 -1.70
CA LYS A 116 1.73 10.33 -1.74
C LYS A 116 1.65 11.16 -0.45
N GLU A 117 1.71 10.53 0.72
CA GLU A 117 1.66 11.22 2.02
C GLU A 117 2.90 12.11 2.22
N LEU A 118 4.08 11.63 1.85
CA LEU A 118 5.29 12.43 1.85
C LEU A 118 5.18 13.63 0.88
N SER A 119 4.51 13.47 -0.26
CA SER A 119 4.26 14.57 -1.20
C SER A 119 3.38 15.66 -0.60
N GLU A 120 2.37 15.31 0.20
CA GLU A 120 1.52 16.26 0.92
C GLU A 120 2.33 17.10 1.94
N MET A 121 3.24 16.45 2.67
CA MET A 121 4.14 17.14 3.60
C MET A 121 5.11 18.08 2.85
N ILE A 122 5.68 17.64 1.73
CA ILE A 122 6.58 18.47 0.93
C ILE A 122 5.84 19.64 0.30
N CYS A 123 4.61 19.47 -0.17
CA CYS A 123 3.78 20.53 -0.73
C CYS A 123 3.27 21.52 0.33
N GLY A 124 3.21 21.10 1.60
CA GLY A 124 2.53 21.84 2.66
C GLY A 124 1.01 21.82 2.50
N ASP A 125 0.47 20.75 1.90
CA ASP A 125 -0.96 20.47 1.87
C ASP A 125 -1.42 19.82 3.21
N ASN A 126 -0.47 19.31 4.00
CA ASN A 126 -0.64 19.01 5.41
C ASN A 126 -0.36 20.28 6.22
N GLU A 127 -1.32 20.74 7.03
CA GLU A 127 -1.30 22.00 7.78
C GLU A 127 -0.10 22.17 8.73
N ASN A 128 0.57 21.08 9.09
CA ASN A 128 1.76 21.09 9.94
C ASN A 128 3.05 21.42 9.18
N PHE A 129 3.00 21.55 7.86
CA PHE A 129 4.16 21.84 7.02
C PHE A 129 4.02 23.16 6.24
N PRO A 130 5.13 23.88 6.01
CA PRO A 130 5.10 25.11 5.24
C PRO A 130 4.61 24.90 3.81
N TYR A 131 3.63 25.71 3.38
CA TYR A 131 3.11 25.66 2.02
C TYR A 131 4.18 26.02 0.98
N ARG A 132 4.27 25.24 -0.10
CA ARG A 132 5.16 25.48 -1.23
C ARG A 132 4.38 25.65 -2.53
N THR A 133 4.53 26.77 -3.20
CA THR A 133 4.04 26.97 -4.57
C THR A 133 4.82 26.11 -5.57
N SER A 134 4.35 25.96 -6.80
CA SER A 134 5.06 25.24 -7.87
C SER A 134 6.49 25.76 -8.10
N TYR A 135 6.68 27.08 -7.99
CA TYR A 135 8.01 27.70 -8.06
C TYR A 135 8.89 27.26 -6.87
N HIS A 136 8.36 27.28 -5.65
CA HIS A 136 9.10 26.84 -4.47
C HIS A 136 9.42 25.34 -4.49
N LEU A 137 8.57 24.51 -5.09
CA LEU A 137 8.86 23.09 -5.26
C LEU A 137 10.00 22.84 -6.26
N THR A 138 10.01 23.55 -7.38
CA THR A 138 11.14 23.51 -8.32
C THR A 138 12.45 23.94 -7.64
N ASP A 139 12.43 25.05 -6.90
CA ASP A 139 13.60 25.57 -6.15
C ASP A 139 14.05 24.59 -5.05
N PHE A 140 13.09 23.96 -4.35
CA PHE A 140 13.34 22.97 -3.32
C PHE A 140 14.16 21.78 -3.85
N PHE A 141 13.72 21.15 -4.94
CA PHE A 141 14.44 20.00 -5.52
C PHE A 141 15.77 20.43 -6.14
N ASN A 142 15.84 21.59 -6.78
CA ASN A 142 17.08 22.09 -7.38
C ASN A 142 18.15 22.42 -6.31
N LYS A 143 17.77 22.95 -5.16
CA LYS A 143 18.69 23.16 -4.02
C LYS A 143 19.23 21.86 -3.41
N LEU A 144 18.55 20.75 -3.63
CA LEU A 144 18.99 19.41 -3.24
C LEU A 144 19.83 18.72 -4.32
N GLY A 145 20.05 19.38 -5.47
CA GLY A 145 20.85 18.87 -6.57
C GLY A 145 20.07 18.12 -7.65
N TYR A 146 18.73 18.13 -7.58
CA TYR A 146 17.87 17.54 -8.59
C TYR A 146 17.46 18.57 -9.62
N ASN A 147 17.73 18.31 -10.89
CA ASN A 147 17.32 19.22 -11.96
C ASN A 147 15.87 18.91 -12.40
N PHE A 148 14.90 19.18 -11.49
CA PHE A 148 13.49 19.01 -11.75
C PHE A 148 12.85 20.35 -12.08
N MET A 149 11.89 20.35 -13.00
CA MET A 149 11.09 21.51 -13.36
C MET A 149 9.62 21.14 -13.28
N HIS A 150 8.84 21.90 -12.51
CA HIS A 150 7.40 21.68 -12.38
C HIS A 150 6.71 21.86 -13.74
N SER A 151 5.82 20.93 -14.08
CA SER A 151 5.01 20.94 -15.31
C SER A 151 3.56 21.38 -15.02
N ASN A 152 2.65 21.13 -15.94
CA ASN A 152 1.24 21.51 -15.82
C ASN A 152 0.40 20.61 -14.89
N GLU A 153 1.02 19.68 -14.20
CA GLU A 153 0.37 18.78 -13.25
C GLU A 153 0.03 19.49 -11.92
N THR A 154 -0.80 18.86 -11.09
CA THR A 154 -1.01 19.36 -9.73
C THR A 154 0.28 19.22 -8.93
N ARG A 155 0.53 20.15 -7.99
CA ARG A 155 1.74 20.16 -7.15
C ARG A 155 2.00 18.81 -6.50
N LYS A 156 0.96 18.24 -5.87
CA LYS A 156 1.02 16.95 -5.17
C LYS A 156 1.38 15.81 -6.12
N THR A 157 0.67 15.65 -7.22
CA THR A 157 0.93 14.60 -8.21
C THR A 157 2.35 14.70 -8.76
N TRP A 158 2.79 15.92 -9.10
CA TRP A 158 4.14 16.12 -9.59
C TRP A 158 5.20 15.74 -8.55
N VAL A 159 5.05 16.11 -7.27
CA VAL A 159 5.99 15.74 -6.20
C VAL A 159 5.96 14.22 -5.98
N GLU A 160 4.80 13.60 -5.93
CA GLU A 160 4.64 12.16 -5.78
C GLU A 160 5.38 11.40 -6.90
N ASP A 161 5.22 11.82 -8.15
CA ASP A 161 5.91 11.20 -9.28
C ASP A 161 7.43 11.39 -9.20
N LYS A 162 7.91 12.56 -8.74
CA LYS A 162 9.33 12.77 -8.50
C LYS A 162 9.86 11.90 -7.37
N LEU A 163 9.11 11.72 -6.28
CA LEU A 163 9.51 10.81 -5.21
C LEU A 163 9.62 9.36 -5.71
N LYS A 164 8.74 8.92 -6.58
CA LYS A 164 8.81 7.59 -7.21
C LYS A 164 10.07 7.38 -8.07
N GLU A 165 10.67 8.46 -8.59
CA GLU A 165 11.93 8.42 -9.33
C GLU A 165 13.16 8.38 -8.41
N LEU A 166 13.01 8.74 -7.12
CA LEU A 166 14.10 8.87 -6.16
C LEU A 166 14.32 7.58 -5.35
N SER A 167 15.59 7.24 -5.12
CA SER A 167 15.96 6.12 -4.24
C SER A 167 15.73 6.50 -2.77
N ILE A 168 15.69 5.49 -1.90
CA ILE A 168 15.53 5.74 -0.46
C ILE A 168 16.66 6.59 0.14
N LYS A 169 17.85 6.54 -0.43
CA LYS A 169 18.96 7.41 -0.04
C LYS A 169 18.71 8.87 -0.44
N ASP A 170 18.11 9.08 -1.61
CA ASP A 170 17.71 10.41 -2.06
C ASP A 170 16.60 10.96 -1.14
N ILE A 171 15.62 10.12 -0.74
CA ILE A 171 14.59 10.51 0.24
C ILE A 171 15.23 10.85 1.58
N HIS A 172 16.17 10.06 2.08
CA HIS A 172 16.92 10.40 3.29
C HIS A 172 17.64 11.75 3.15
N LEU A 173 18.23 12.05 2.00
CA LEU A 173 18.85 13.35 1.74
C LEU A 173 17.82 14.50 1.79
N ILE A 174 16.62 14.31 1.22
CA ILE A 174 15.52 15.29 1.30
C ILE A 174 15.14 15.59 2.75
N LEU A 175 15.19 14.59 3.63
CA LEU A 175 14.80 14.74 5.04
C LEU A 175 15.93 15.34 5.88
N SER A 176 17.18 14.95 5.66
CA SER A 176 18.32 15.30 6.50
C SER A 176 19.05 16.59 6.08
N ASN A 177 18.85 17.07 4.84
CA ASN A 177 19.53 18.25 4.32
C ASN A 177 18.96 19.54 4.92
N SER A 178 19.81 20.54 5.16
CA SER A 178 19.39 21.86 5.66
C SER A 178 18.46 22.63 4.73
N ASN A 179 18.44 22.29 3.44
CA ASN A 179 17.49 22.81 2.43
C ASN A 179 16.32 21.85 2.18
N GLY A 180 16.26 20.72 2.90
CA GLY A 180 15.25 19.69 2.73
C GLY A 180 13.93 19.98 3.45
N LEU A 181 13.17 18.90 3.72
CA LEU A 181 11.83 19.01 4.32
C LEU A 181 11.85 19.78 5.66
N PHE A 182 12.84 19.50 6.51
CA PHE A 182 13.02 20.13 7.84
C PHE A 182 14.01 21.29 7.82
N GLY A 183 14.15 21.99 6.69
CA GLY A 183 15.01 23.15 6.56
C GLY A 183 14.52 24.35 7.41
N LYS A 184 15.12 24.58 8.59
CA LYS A 184 14.72 25.63 9.54
C LYS A 184 14.58 27.01 8.91
N LYS A 185 15.43 27.33 7.92
CA LYS A 185 15.38 28.62 7.22
C LYS A 185 14.05 28.81 6.47
N TYR A 186 13.54 27.75 5.84
CA TYR A 186 12.27 27.82 5.12
C TYR A 186 11.08 27.89 6.09
N PHE A 187 11.09 27.07 7.17
CA PHE A 187 10.09 27.14 8.23
C PHE A 187 10.01 28.55 8.85
N LYS A 188 11.17 29.15 9.18
CA LYS A 188 11.22 30.49 9.77
C LYS A 188 10.65 31.53 8.79
N LYS A 189 11.06 31.49 7.52
CA LYS A 189 10.54 32.38 6.49
C LYS A 189 9.02 32.29 6.38
N PHE A 190 8.46 31.08 6.34
CA PHE A 190 7.03 30.83 6.27
C PHE A 190 6.29 31.42 7.49
N VAL A 191 6.80 31.20 8.71
CA VAL A 191 6.22 31.76 9.94
C VAL A 191 6.27 33.27 9.94
N ASP A 192 7.43 33.88 9.58
CA ASP A 192 7.60 35.32 9.54
C ASP A 192 6.64 35.98 8.51
N GLU A 193 6.44 35.36 7.34
CA GLU A 193 5.50 35.81 6.31
C GLU A 193 4.04 35.73 6.79
N ASN A 194 3.64 34.65 7.44
CA ASN A 194 2.26 34.49 7.96
C ASN A 194 1.99 35.44 9.13
N ASN A 195 2.97 35.62 10.04
CA ASN A 195 2.80 36.53 11.19
C ASN A 195 2.84 38.00 10.78
N SER A 196 3.34 38.35 9.60
CA SER A 196 3.25 39.72 9.04
C SER A 196 1.86 40.09 8.52
N ASP A 197 1.00 39.10 8.27
CA ASP A 197 -0.40 39.26 7.89
C ASP A 197 -1.29 39.25 9.15
N CYS A 198 -1.68 40.44 9.61
CA CYS A 198 -2.49 40.62 10.84
C CYS A 198 -3.87 39.94 10.82
N SER A 199 -4.23 39.27 9.74
CA SER A 199 -5.51 38.55 9.58
C SER A 199 -5.51 37.16 10.23
N TYR A 200 -4.34 36.61 10.60
CA TYR A 200 -4.20 35.25 11.13
C TYR A 200 -3.68 35.25 12.57
N ALA A 201 -3.97 34.14 13.29
CA ALA A 201 -3.38 33.94 14.61
C ALA A 201 -1.85 33.79 14.49
N GLU A 202 -1.11 34.40 15.42
CA GLU A 202 0.35 34.33 15.47
C GLU A 202 0.83 32.88 15.61
N ILE A 203 1.74 32.49 14.74
CA ILE A 203 2.33 31.13 14.72
C ILE A 203 3.66 31.18 15.49
N ASP A 204 3.76 30.38 16.56
CA ASP A 204 5.06 30.16 17.23
C ASP A 204 5.93 29.21 16.40
N PHE A 205 7.11 29.68 16.01
CA PHE A 205 8.06 28.90 15.21
C PHE A 205 8.44 27.56 15.84
N ASN A 206 8.74 27.53 17.14
CA ASN A 206 9.21 26.30 17.78
C ASN A 206 8.09 25.26 17.86
N SER A 207 6.89 25.72 18.21
CA SER A 207 5.71 24.86 18.27
C SER A 207 5.40 24.27 16.90
N PHE A 208 5.36 25.10 15.86
CA PHE A 208 5.09 24.67 14.49
C PHE A 208 6.14 23.70 13.96
N TYR A 209 7.44 24.00 14.16
CA TYR A 209 8.53 23.14 13.72
C TYR A 209 8.56 21.78 14.43
N ASN A 210 8.38 21.78 15.76
CA ASN A 210 8.35 20.54 16.54
C ASN A 210 7.12 19.68 16.19
N ASN A 211 5.99 20.32 15.89
CA ASN A 211 4.79 19.62 15.46
C ASN A 211 5.00 18.92 14.10
N ALA A 212 5.62 19.61 13.15
CA ALA A 212 5.99 19.00 11.86
C ALA A 212 6.90 17.76 12.04
N GLN A 213 7.89 17.85 12.93
CA GLN A 213 8.77 16.71 13.22
C GLN A 213 7.99 15.55 13.82
N LYS A 214 7.12 15.83 14.80
CA LYS A 214 6.29 14.79 15.43
C LYS A 214 5.34 14.13 14.43
N VAL A 215 4.65 14.90 13.60
CA VAL A 215 3.76 14.36 12.55
C VAL A 215 4.53 13.44 11.61
N PHE A 216 5.75 13.82 11.22
CA PHE A 216 6.58 12.97 10.38
C PHE A 216 7.06 11.69 11.12
N GLU A 217 7.44 11.79 12.39
CA GLU A 217 7.84 10.62 13.21
C GLU A 217 6.67 9.64 13.37
N ASP A 218 5.47 10.15 13.64
CA ASP A 218 4.24 9.35 13.72
C ASP A 218 3.94 8.68 12.37
N PHE A 219 4.02 9.44 11.25
CA PHE A 219 3.87 8.89 9.90
C PHE A 219 4.85 7.72 9.61
N ILE A 220 6.14 7.88 9.96
CA ILE A 220 7.12 6.80 9.76
C ILE A 220 6.80 5.59 10.64
N LYS A 221 6.41 5.83 11.89
CA LYS A 221 6.04 4.78 12.82
C LYS A 221 4.83 4.00 12.32
N ASP A 222 3.77 4.70 11.95
CA ASP A 222 2.54 4.10 11.44
C ASP A 222 2.81 3.33 10.15
N SER A 223 3.58 3.89 9.22
CA SER A 223 4.00 3.21 7.99
C SER A 223 4.81 1.93 8.24
N ILE A 224 5.63 1.88 9.30
CA ILE A 224 6.35 0.67 9.70
C ILE A 224 5.40 -0.35 10.35
N GLU A 225 4.45 0.13 11.17
CA GLU A 225 3.49 -0.71 11.90
C GLU A 225 2.39 -1.26 11.00
N GLU A 226 2.01 -0.57 9.91
CA GLU A 226 0.98 -1.02 8.97
C GLU A 226 1.27 -2.41 8.37
N LYS A 227 2.54 -2.78 8.19
CA LYS A 227 2.91 -4.13 7.72
C LYS A 227 2.98 -5.20 8.82
N ASP A 228 2.96 -4.79 10.07
CA ASP A 228 2.73 -5.71 11.19
C ASP A 228 1.25 -6.17 11.26
N GLY A 229 0.39 -5.63 10.39
CA GLY A 229 -0.85 -6.27 9.99
C GLY A 229 -0.54 -7.63 9.35
N PHE A 230 -1.21 -8.65 9.85
CA PHE A 230 -1.07 -10.03 9.39
C PHE A 230 -1.21 -10.08 7.85
N ASN A 231 -0.10 -10.27 7.15
CA ASN A 231 -0.12 -10.45 5.70
C ASN A 231 -0.40 -11.92 5.41
N LEU A 232 -1.68 -12.24 5.21
CA LEU A 232 -2.15 -13.59 4.92
C LEU A 232 -1.44 -14.19 3.70
N SER A 233 -1.10 -13.37 2.69
CA SER A 233 -0.40 -13.83 1.50
C SER A 233 1.03 -14.30 1.77
N LEU A 234 1.71 -13.72 2.79
CA LEU A 234 3.05 -14.12 3.21
C LEU A 234 3.05 -15.41 4.04
N VAL A 235 1.97 -15.66 4.80
CA VAL A 235 1.88 -16.82 5.69
C VAL A 235 1.44 -18.07 4.93
N LEU A 236 0.63 -17.91 3.90
CA LEU A 236 0.06 -19.05 3.18
C LEU A 236 0.74 -19.35 1.85
N ASP A 237 1.73 -18.52 1.42
CA ASP A 237 2.32 -18.59 0.06
C ASP A 237 1.22 -18.65 -1.04
N LEU A 238 0.03 -18.18 -0.67
CA LEU A 238 -1.14 -18.16 -1.53
C LEU A 238 -1.09 -16.86 -2.33
N ASN A 239 -1.09 -16.98 -3.64
CA ASN A 239 -1.49 -15.92 -4.57
C ASN A 239 -3.00 -15.62 -4.40
N VAL A 240 -3.45 -15.41 -3.15
CA VAL A 240 -4.78 -14.90 -2.91
C VAL A 240 -4.74 -13.44 -3.31
N ASN A 241 -5.39 -13.15 -4.40
CA ASN A 241 -5.63 -11.77 -4.78
C ASN A 241 -6.64 -11.21 -3.75
N ILE A 242 -6.10 -10.59 -2.69
CA ILE A 242 -6.92 -10.00 -1.62
C ILE A 242 -7.86 -8.94 -2.20
N GLU A 243 -7.45 -8.27 -3.28
CA GLU A 243 -8.30 -7.34 -4.04
C GLU A 243 -9.59 -8.03 -4.51
N LEU A 244 -9.53 -9.30 -4.96
CA LEU A 244 -10.74 -10.03 -5.35
C LEU A 244 -11.73 -10.24 -4.20
N LEU A 245 -11.25 -10.47 -2.98
CA LEU A 245 -12.15 -10.61 -1.81
C LEU A 245 -12.90 -9.30 -1.50
N PHE A 246 -12.30 -8.15 -1.81
CA PHE A 246 -12.93 -6.85 -1.61
C PHE A 246 -13.76 -6.40 -2.84
N ASP A 247 -13.34 -6.77 -4.04
CA ASP A 247 -14.00 -6.40 -5.29
C ASP A 247 -15.23 -7.27 -5.61
N ASN A 248 -15.29 -8.50 -5.09
CA ASN A 248 -16.46 -9.36 -5.25
C ASN A 248 -17.66 -8.74 -4.51
N GLU A 249 -18.67 -8.29 -5.26
CA GLU A 249 -19.93 -7.84 -4.68
C GLU A 249 -20.72 -9.02 -4.10
N ALA A 250 -21.26 -8.84 -2.91
CA ALA A 250 -22.14 -9.83 -2.29
C ALA A 250 -23.50 -9.85 -3.02
N LYS A 251 -23.80 -10.96 -3.71
CA LYS A 251 -25.02 -11.13 -4.52
C LYS A 251 -25.82 -12.32 -4.03
N THR A 252 -26.44 -12.20 -2.86
CA THR A 252 -27.43 -13.16 -2.39
C THR A 252 -28.83 -12.56 -2.45
N THR A 253 -29.86 -13.39 -2.26
CA THR A 253 -31.26 -12.91 -2.14
C THR A 253 -31.55 -12.23 -0.81
N ASP A 254 -30.58 -12.16 0.11
CA ASP A 254 -30.71 -11.48 1.41
C ASP A 254 -30.01 -10.12 1.37
N ASP A 255 -30.73 -9.06 1.03
CA ASP A 255 -30.21 -7.69 0.93
C ASP A 255 -29.53 -7.23 2.22
N LYS A 256 -29.97 -7.70 3.39
CA LYS A 256 -29.37 -7.34 4.67
C LYS A 256 -28.01 -8.01 4.83
N LEU A 257 -27.86 -9.27 4.42
CA LEU A 257 -26.57 -9.96 4.41
C LEU A 257 -25.59 -9.25 3.47
N ASN A 258 -26.04 -8.95 2.25
CA ASN A 258 -25.22 -8.24 1.24
C ASN A 258 -24.75 -6.88 1.78
N SER A 259 -25.67 -6.10 2.37
CA SER A 259 -25.35 -4.78 2.93
C SER A 259 -24.36 -4.86 4.10
N LEU A 260 -24.45 -5.87 4.97
CA LEU A 260 -23.51 -6.06 6.08
C LEU A 260 -22.11 -6.39 5.59
N ILE A 261 -21.99 -7.24 4.56
CA ILE A 261 -20.68 -7.61 3.95
C ILE A 261 -20.03 -6.38 3.32
N GLU A 262 -20.77 -5.62 2.52
CA GLU A 262 -20.24 -4.44 1.85
C GLU A 262 -19.88 -3.31 2.84
N GLU A 263 -20.70 -3.09 3.89
CA GLU A 263 -20.35 -2.14 4.93
C GLU A 263 -19.09 -2.58 5.69
N ALA A 264 -18.95 -3.87 6.00
CA ALA A 264 -17.76 -4.42 6.67
C ALA A 264 -16.49 -4.16 5.84
N LYS A 265 -16.51 -4.48 4.54
CA LYS A 265 -15.41 -4.23 3.61
C LYS A 265 -15.04 -2.75 3.56
N LYS A 266 -16.05 -1.88 3.35
CA LYS A 266 -15.85 -0.42 3.28
C LYS A 266 -15.24 0.14 4.57
N ARG A 267 -15.71 -0.27 5.74
CA ARG A 267 -15.18 0.16 7.05
C ARG A 267 -13.75 -0.29 7.24
N PHE A 268 -13.46 -1.55 6.90
CA PHE A 268 -12.12 -2.10 7.04
C PHE A 268 -11.10 -1.36 6.16
N LEU A 269 -11.45 -1.09 4.89
CA LEU A 269 -10.61 -0.32 3.96
C LEU A 269 -10.43 1.15 4.37
N SER A 270 -11.41 1.73 5.07
CA SER A 270 -11.34 3.10 5.61
C SER A 270 -10.58 3.17 6.95
N ASN A 271 -9.80 2.14 7.29
CA ASN A 271 -9.04 1.99 8.54
C ASN A 271 -9.91 1.95 9.82
N ASP A 272 -11.23 1.83 9.70
CA ASP A 272 -12.16 1.60 10.83
C ASP A 272 -12.30 0.09 11.08
N LYS A 273 -11.16 -0.56 11.37
CA LYS A 273 -11.00 -2.02 11.34
C LYS A 273 -11.84 -2.73 12.40
N GLN A 274 -11.99 -2.13 13.60
CA GLN A 274 -12.80 -2.70 14.66
C GLN A 274 -14.28 -2.75 14.27
N VAL A 275 -14.82 -1.65 13.74
CA VAL A 275 -16.21 -1.60 13.27
C VAL A 275 -16.38 -2.47 12.02
N GLY A 276 -15.37 -2.54 11.14
CA GLY A 276 -15.36 -3.47 10.02
C GLY A 276 -15.51 -4.93 10.46
N LEU A 277 -14.72 -5.35 11.47
CA LEU A 277 -14.83 -6.70 12.03
C LEU A 277 -16.19 -6.95 12.70
N GLU A 278 -16.74 -5.97 13.43
CA GLU A 278 -18.07 -6.04 14.05
C GLU A 278 -19.17 -6.27 13.00
N LYS A 279 -19.15 -5.50 11.91
CA LYS A 279 -20.10 -5.66 10.79
C LYS A 279 -19.95 -7.00 10.08
N LEU A 280 -18.73 -7.47 9.91
CA LEU A 280 -18.48 -8.78 9.32
C LEU A 280 -18.96 -9.91 10.24
N TRP A 281 -18.84 -9.74 11.55
CA TRP A 281 -19.42 -10.65 12.53
C TRP A 281 -20.95 -10.69 12.42
N ASP A 282 -21.61 -9.54 12.27
CA ASP A 282 -23.06 -9.49 12.09
C ASP A 282 -23.47 -10.19 10.78
N ALA A 283 -22.68 -10.04 9.69
CA ALA A 283 -22.88 -10.76 8.43
C ALA A 283 -22.72 -12.29 8.64
N TYR A 284 -21.69 -12.72 9.36
CA TYR A 284 -21.45 -14.12 9.68
C TYR A 284 -22.59 -14.73 10.51
N GLU A 285 -23.11 -14.01 11.52
CA GLU A 285 -24.28 -14.46 12.31
C GLU A 285 -25.55 -14.52 11.44
N ARG A 286 -25.72 -13.57 10.50
CA ARG A 286 -26.81 -13.57 9.53
C ARG A 286 -26.72 -14.75 8.58
N LEU A 287 -25.53 -15.09 8.08
CA LEU A 287 -25.28 -16.24 7.22
C LEU A 287 -25.73 -17.55 7.88
N LYS A 288 -25.49 -17.73 9.18
CA LYS A 288 -25.91 -18.92 9.92
C LYS A 288 -27.43 -19.11 9.98
N THR A 289 -28.20 -18.04 9.75
CA THR A 289 -29.67 -18.06 9.72
C THR A 289 -30.24 -17.87 8.31
N TYR A 290 -29.41 -17.91 7.27
CA TYR A 290 -29.76 -17.56 5.89
C TYR A 290 -30.99 -18.28 5.38
N TYR A 291 -31.07 -19.60 5.57
CA TYR A 291 -32.19 -20.41 5.09
C TYR A 291 -33.42 -20.39 6.04
N TYR A 292 -33.22 -20.29 7.36
CA TYR A 292 -34.28 -20.30 8.35
C TYR A 292 -33.97 -19.40 9.56
N ASN A 293 -34.73 -18.35 9.72
CA ASN A 293 -34.52 -17.40 10.80
C ASN A 293 -34.70 -18.03 12.21
N ASP A 294 -35.71 -18.91 12.38
CA ASP A 294 -36.07 -19.48 13.67
C ASP A 294 -35.41 -20.82 13.97
N LYS A 295 -34.68 -21.40 13.00
CA LYS A 295 -34.05 -22.73 13.11
C LYS A 295 -32.56 -22.65 12.75
N LYS A 296 -31.82 -21.86 13.54
CA LYS A 296 -30.40 -21.55 13.31
C LYS A 296 -29.54 -22.81 13.05
N LYS A 297 -29.73 -23.89 13.82
CA LYS A 297 -28.96 -25.12 13.64
C LYS A 297 -29.21 -25.77 12.27
N ILE A 298 -30.48 -25.90 11.87
CA ILE A 298 -30.84 -26.50 10.57
C ILE A 298 -30.40 -25.60 9.41
N SER A 299 -30.50 -24.27 9.58
CA SER A 299 -30.02 -23.33 8.59
C SER A 299 -28.51 -23.44 8.40
N LEU A 300 -27.74 -23.48 9.48
CA LEU A 300 -26.29 -23.64 9.45
C LEU A 300 -25.87 -24.97 8.81
N GLU A 301 -26.53 -26.08 9.13
CA GLU A 301 -26.26 -27.38 8.49
C GLU A 301 -26.45 -27.33 6.97
N LYS A 302 -27.44 -26.56 6.48
CA LYS A 302 -27.61 -26.34 5.03
C LYS A 302 -26.49 -25.49 4.43
N VAL A 303 -26.06 -24.41 5.12
CA VAL A 303 -24.92 -23.58 4.68
C VAL A 303 -23.67 -24.44 4.57
N ILE A 304 -23.34 -25.22 5.62
CA ILE A 304 -22.18 -26.09 5.66
C ILE A 304 -22.24 -27.13 4.54
N LYS A 305 -23.38 -27.82 4.39
CA LYS A 305 -23.57 -28.82 3.33
C LYS A 305 -23.33 -28.23 1.93
N LYS A 306 -23.77 -26.98 1.71
CA LYS A 306 -23.59 -26.27 0.43
C LYS A 306 -22.11 -26.10 0.08
N ILE A 307 -21.32 -25.55 1.02
CA ILE A 307 -19.91 -25.21 0.78
C ILE A 307 -18.94 -26.41 0.97
N SER A 308 -19.45 -27.54 1.39
CA SER A 308 -18.67 -28.79 1.53
C SER A 308 -19.06 -29.86 0.51
N GLU A 309 -19.74 -29.49 -0.56
CA GLU A 309 -20.30 -30.45 -1.54
C GLU A 309 -19.24 -31.42 -2.11
N ASN A 310 -18.01 -30.96 -2.31
CA ASN A 310 -16.88 -31.76 -2.76
C ASN A 310 -15.69 -31.72 -1.79
N PHE A 311 -15.97 -31.48 -0.50
CA PHE A 311 -14.93 -31.29 0.50
C PHE A 311 -15.34 -31.87 1.86
N ASP A 312 -14.44 -31.82 2.84
CA ASP A 312 -14.65 -32.36 4.20
C ASP A 312 -15.64 -31.50 4.99
N THR A 313 -16.83 -32.05 5.21
CA THR A 313 -17.93 -31.40 5.96
C THR A 313 -17.57 -31.16 7.43
N ASP A 314 -16.82 -32.06 8.06
CA ASP A 314 -16.46 -31.95 9.48
C ASP A 314 -15.45 -30.80 9.66
N LEU A 315 -14.49 -30.63 8.75
CA LEU A 315 -13.56 -29.51 8.75
C LEU A 315 -14.27 -28.15 8.64
N ILE A 316 -15.20 -28.05 7.70
CA ILE A 316 -16.01 -26.82 7.54
C ILE A 316 -16.87 -26.53 8.78
N ASN A 317 -17.49 -27.57 9.35
CA ASN A 317 -18.28 -27.42 10.57
C ASN A 317 -17.44 -26.95 11.76
N ASP A 318 -16.22 -27.47 11.89
CA ASP A 318 -15.28 -27.07 12.95
C ASP A 318 -14.79 -25.62 12.75
N GLU A 319 -14.63 -25.17 11.50
CA GLU A 319 -14.34 -23.76 11.21
C GLU A 319 -15.46 -22.83 11.68
N PHE A 320 -16.72 -23.16 11.39
CA PHE A 320 -17.88 -22.40 11.90
C PHE A 320 -17.94 -22.39 13.43
N LYS A 321 -17.66 -23.52 14.10
CA LYS A 321 -17.60 -23.58 15.57
C LYS A 321 -16.50 -22.68 16.10
N MET A 322 -15.30 -22.78 15.54
CA MET A 322 -14.14 -22.03 16.00
C MET A 322 -14.35 -20.51 15.84
N LEU A 323 -14.88 -20.05 14.72
CA LEU A 323 -15.22 -18.63 14.53
C LEU A 323 -16.32 -18.19 15.53
N THR A 324 -17.30 -19.03 15.80
CA THR A 324 -18.35 -18.75 16.81
C THR A 324 -17.74 -18.62 18.21
N ASP A 325 -16.81 -19.49 18.58
CA ASP A 325 -16.13 -19.43 19.88
C ASP A 325 -15.26 -18.18 20.01
N ILE A 326 -14.60 -17.76 18.91
CA ILE A 326 -13.86 -16.49 18.86
C ILE A 326 -14.81 -15.32 19.15
N GLY A 327 -15.94 -15.23 18.46
CA GLY A 327 -16.90 -14.16 18.67
C GLY A 327 -17.52 -14.13 20.05
N ASN A 328 -17.66 -15.29 20.69
CA ASN A 328 -18.21 -15.39 22.06
C ASN A 328 -17.18 -15.03 23.15
N ASN A 329 -15.90 -15.23 22.93
CA ASN A 329 -14.86 -15.11 23.95
C ASN A 329 -14.04 -13.81 23.85
N TYR A 330 -13.99 -13.20 22.68
CA TYR A 330 -13.21 -11.98 22.43
C TYR A 330 -14.11 -10.80 22.13
N ARG A 331 -13.59 -9.59 22.39
CA ARG A 331 -14.30 -8.34 22.15
C ARG A 331 -14.34 -8.02 20.64
N ILE A 332 -15.21 -8.73 19.91
CA ILE A 332 -15.52 -8.41 18.51
C ILE A 332 -16.36 -7.13 18.46
N ARG A 333 -17.43 -7.06 19.28
CA ARG A 333 -18.26 -5.86 19.40
C ARG A 333 -17.69 -4.90 20.44
N HIS A 334 -17.53 -3.65 20.07
CA HIS A 334 -16.89 -2.64 20.93
C HIS A 334 -17.61 -2.39 22.27
N HIS A 335 -18.93 -2.64 22.35
CA HIS A 335 -19.71 -2.50 23.59
C HIS A 335 -19.56 -3.67 24.57
N GLU A 336 -18.94 -4.78 24.16
CA GLU A 336 -18.71 -5.95 25.04
C GLU A 336 -17.43 -5.77 25.87
N THR A 337 -17.46 -4.84 26.83
CA THR A 337 -16.29 -4.43 27.63
C THR A 337 -15.76 -5.50 28.58
N ASN A 338 -16.55 -6.54 28.84
CA ASN A 338 -16.20 -7.67 29.70
C ASN A 338 -15.44 -8.80 28.95
N ARG A 339 -15.18 -8.63 27.65
CA ARG A 339 -14.46 -9.59 26.82
C ARG A 339 -12.99 -9.17 26.62
N LYS A 340 -12.15 -10.16 26.29
CA LYS A 340 -10.73 -9.89 26.02
C LYS A 340 -10.58 -9.05 24.75
N GLU A 341 -9.87 -7.93 24.87
CA GLU A 341 -9.57 -7.05 23.74
C GLU A 341 -8.71 -7.73 22.67
N LEU A 342 -8.97 -7.35 21.42
CA LEU A 342 -8.18 -7.76 20.27
C LEU A 342 -7.17 -6.66 19.93
N SER A 343 -5.92 -7.04 19.66
CA SER A 343 -4.98 -6.14 19.01
C SER A 343 -5.33 -5.95 17.53
N ASN A 344 -4.83 -4.89 16.90
CA ASN A 344 -5.03 -4.64 15.47
C ASN A 344 -4.60 -5.84 14.60
N LYS A 345 -3.54 -6.56 15.00
CA LYS A 345 -3.09 -7.79 14.33
C LYS A 345 -4.14 -8.90 14.37
N HIS A 346 -4.78 -9.09 15.52
CA HIS A 346 -5.86 -10.09 15.68
C HIS A 346 -7.13 -9.66 14.96
N ILE A 347 -7.47 -8.35 14.94
CA ILE A 347 -8.61 -7.82 14.18
C ILE A 347 -8.44 -8.13 12.70
N ASN A 348 -7.28 -7.83 12.11
CA ASN A 348 -6.99 -8.14 10.71
C ASN A 348 -7.10 -9.64 10.44
N TYR A 349 -6.50 -10.48 11.29
CA TYR A 349 -6.54 -11.93 11.12
C TYR A 349 -7.97 -12.48 11.12
N PHE A 350 -8.77 -12.09 12.11
CA PHE A 350 -10.15 -12.59 12.22
C PHE A 350 -11.06 -12.02 11.14
N PHE A 351 -10.81 -10.78 10.69
CA PHE A 351 -11.55 -10.20 9.57
C PHE A 351 -11.34 -11.02 8.30
N PHE A 352 -10.10 -11.27 7.88
CA PHE A 352 -9.83 -12.04 6.67
C PHE A 352 -10.28 -13.50 6.77
N ARG A 353 -10.08 -14.13 7.91
CA ARG A 353 -10.52 -15.50 8.13
C ARG A 353 -12.04 -15.64 7.97
N MET A 354 -12.79 -14.72 8.53
CA MET A 354 -14.25 -14.69 8.45
C MET A 354 -14.73 -14.30 7.05
N LEU A 355 -14.08 -13.30 6.42
CA LEU A 355 -14.40 -12.88 5.07
C LEU A 355 -14.18 -14.02 4.07
N SER A 356 -13.07 -14.76 4.19
CA SER A 356 -12.80 -15.93 3.33
C SER A 356 -13.85 -17.02 3.44
N LEU A 357 -14.38 -17.29 4.65
CA LEU A 357 -15.45 -18.27 4.82
C LEU A 357 -16.78 -17.79 4.21
N ILE A 358 -17.09 -16.50 4.36
CA ILE A 358 -18.28 -15.90 3.75
C ILE A 358 -18.15 -15.90 2.21
N ASP A 359 -16.98 -15.54 1.69
CA ASP A 359 -16.72 -15.51 0.25
C ASP A 359 -16.82 -16.92 -0.36
N LEU A 360 -16.29 -17.95 0.33
CA LEU A 360 -16.47 -19.34 -0.06
C LEU A 360 -17.97 -19.68 -0.24
N TYR A 361 -18.82 -19.26 0.70
CA TYR A 361 -20.26 -19.46 0.57
C TYR A 361 -20.83 -18.73 -0.65
N LEU A 362 -20.42 -17.48 -0.90
CA LEU A 362 -20.89 -16.68 -2.03
C LEU A 362 -20.50 -17.29 -3.37
N MET A 363 -19.30 -17.86 -3.49
CA MET A 363 -18.87 -18.59 -4.68
C MET A 363 -19.82 -19.76 -4.99
N TYR A 364 -20.06 -20.64 -4.02
CA TYR A 364 -21.00 -21.77 -4.21
C TYR A 364 -22.46 -21.33 -4.40
N TYR A 365 -22.81 -20.14 -3.92
CA TYR A 365 -24.16 -19.59 -4.12
C TYR A 365 -24.36 -19.15 -5.57
N ASN A 366 -23.37 -18.45 -6.15
CA ASN A 366 -23.44 -17.87 -7.48
C ASN A 366 -23.32 -18.94 -8.61
N GLU A 367 -22.58 -20.03 -8.39
CA GLU A 367 -22.45 -21.13 -9.37
C GLU A 367 -23.79 -21.74 -9.83
N ILE A 368 -24.85 -21.61 -9.02
CA ILE A 368 -26.17 -22.19 -9.36
C ILE A 368 -27.05 -21.23 -10.16
N GLU A 369 -26.85 -19.91 -10.07
CA GLU A 369 -27.61 -18.96 -10.88
C GLU A 369 -27.12 -18.92 -12.34
N GLU A 370 -25.91 -19.40 -12.64
CA GLU A 370 -25.41 -19.53 -14.02
C GLU A 370 -25.84 -20.81 -14.72
N GLU A 371 -26.38 -21.82 -14.00
CA GLU A 371 -26.88 -23.09 -14.58
C GLU A 371 -28.41 -23.11 -14.83
N ILE A 372 -29.15 -22.02 -14.52
CA ILE A 372 -30.59 -21.87 -14.76
C ILE A 372 -30.85 -20.82 -15.84
#